data_f7f9e66cbc6eb2c933a268cc9ef22b4d
#
_entry.id   f7f9e66cbc6eb2c933a268cc9ef22b4d
#
_cell.length_a   1.000
_cell.length_b   1.000
_cell.length_c   1.000
_cell.angle_alpha   90.00
_cell.angle_beta   90.00
_cell.angle_gamma   90.00
#
_symmetry.space_group_name_H-M   'P 1'
#
loop_
_entity.id
_entity.type
_entity.pdbx_description
1 polymer ?
#
loop_
_entity_poly.entity_id
_entity_poly.type
_entity_poly.pdbx_seq_one_letter_code
_entity_poly.pdbx_strand_id
1 'polypeptide(L)'
;NNFYKAQTQALLPYDQHLHRFAAYFQQGNMESNGKSTDRNGRPINYQTGPVVWGEAGTNGQHAFYQLIHQGTKLIPADFIAFAKRSDHEFDSIPAMKKQLDEHHEILLTNFFAQPEALLKGKDEAGVREDFAVENAKKIKEGKAPVSEEEINRLIPFKLFEGNRPTNSIFCDKLTP
;
A
#
# COMPACT_ATOMS: atom_id res chain seq x y z
N ASN A 1 14.62 -10.55 3.16
CA ASN A 1 15.76 -9.84 3.70
C ASN A 1 17.08 -10.37 3.12
N ASN A 2 17.47 -11.60 3.41
CA ASN A 2 18.77 -12.16 2.98
C ASN A 2 18.88 -12.39 1.46
N PHE A 3 17.84 -12.86 0.79
CA PHE A 3 17.87 -13.20 -0.64
C PHE A 3 17.77 -11.97 -1.53
N TYR A 4 16.75 -11.13 -1.33
CA TYR A 4 16.47 -9.98 -2.19
C TYR A 4 17.05 -8.66 -1.66
N LYS A 5 17.79 -8.68 -0.56
CA LYS A 5 18.40 -7.49 0.07
C LYS A 5 17.36 -6.43 0.54
N ALA A 6 16.09 -6.81 0.66
CA ALA A 6 15.05 -5.91 1.20
C ALA A 6 15.35 -5.61 2.67
N GLN A 7 15.58 -4.36 3.00
CA GLN A 7 15.94 -3.92 4.35
C GLN A 7 14.74 -3.69 5.25
N THR A 8 13.58 -3.43 4.64
CA THR A 8 12.35 -3.09 5.36
C THR A 8 11.18 -3.93 4.86
N GLN A 9 10.14 -4.00 5.67
CA GLN A 9 8.86 -4.62 5.33
C GLN A 9 7.73 -3.70 5.82
N ALA A 10 6.79 -3.35 4.92
CA ALA A 10 5.65 -2.56 5.26
C ALA A 10 4.47 -3.46 5.67
N LEU A 11 3.78 -3.11 6.77
CA LEU A 11 2.53 -3.72 7.20
C LEU A 11 1.41 -2.70 7.06
N LEU A 12 0.44 -3.00 6.19
CA LEU A 12 -0.55 -2.04 5.70
C LEU A 12 -1.97 -2.58 5.96
N PRO A 13 -2.46 -2.50 7.21
CA PRO A 13 -3.79 -2.95 7.54
C PRO A 13 -4.85 -1.95 7.08
N TYR A 14 -5.86 -2.44 6.35
CA TYR A 14 -7.04 -1.68 5.93
C TYR A 14 -8.19 -1.91 6.92
N ASP A 15 -7.92 -1.60 8.18
CA ASP A 15 -8.86 -1.62 9.30
C ASP A 15 -8.35 -0.70 10.40
N GLN A 16 -9.20 0.21 10.88
CA GLN A 16 -8.83 1.19 11.91
C GLN A 16 -8.47 0.54 13.25
N HIS A 17 -9.06 -0.61 13.59
CA HIS A 17 -8.73 -1.34 14.82
C HIS A 17 -7.32 -1.91 14.80
N LEU A 18 -6.72 -2.05 13.62
CA LEU A 18 -5.34 -2.47 13.44
C LEU A 18 -4.35 -1.32 13.23
N HIS A 19 -4.73 -0.06 13.53
CA HIS A 19 -3.82 1.10 13.34
C HIS A 19 -2.49 0.97 14.10
N ARG A 20 -2.45 0.22 15.21
CA ARG A 20 -1.23 -0.05 15.97
C ARG A 20 -0.55 -1.37 15.64
N PHE A 21 -1.04 -2.11 14.64
CA PHE A 21 -0.52 -3.44 14.32
C PHE A 21 0.95 -3.44 13.90
N ALA A 22 1.37 -2.48 13.08
CA ALA A 22 2.78 -2.35 12.71
C ALA A 22 3.66 -2.09 13.94
N ALA A 23 3.24 -1.21 14.85
CA ALA A 23 3.98 -0.94 16.09
C ALA A 23 4.02 -2.15 17.03
N TYR A 24 2.94 -2.92 17.14
CA TYR A 24 2.92 -4.18 17.88
C TYR A 24 3.91 -5.19 17.27
N PHE A 25 3.90 -5.33 15.95
CA PHE A 25 4.76 -6.27 15.26
C PHE A 25 6.24 -5.87 15.27
N GLN A 26 6.55 -4.60 15.46
CA GLN A 26 7.92 -4.14 15.73
C GLN A 26 8.48 -4.84 16.97
N GLN A 27 7.73 -4.86 18.05
CA GLN A 27 8.15 -5.57 19.26
C GLN A 27 8.22 -7.09 19.03
N GLY A 28 7.21 -7.68 18.44
CA GLY A 28 7.16 -9.12 18.17
C GLY A 28 8.26 -9.63 17.24
N ASN A 29 8.71 -8.83 16.28
CA ASN A 29 9.71 -9.22 15.30
C ASN A 29 11.08 -8.56 15.54
N MET A 30 11.15 -7.22 15.60
CA MET A 30 12.43 -6.52 15.65
C MET A 30 13.15 -6.72 16.99
N GLU A 31 12.44 -6.66 18.09
CA GLU A 31 13.01 -6.96 19.42
C GLU A 31 13.41 -8.44 19.53
N SER A 32 12.54 -9.35 19.11
CA SER A 32 12.77 -10.79 19.25
C SER A 32 13.89 -11.31 18.35
N ASN A 33 13.92 -10.88 17.08
CA ASN A 33 14.86 -11.35 16.06
C ASN A 33 16.07 -10.44 15.84
N GLY A 34 16.08 -9.22 16.40
CA GLY A 34 17.13 -8.23 16.21
C GLY A 34 18.42 -8.57 16.95
N LYS A 35 18.95 -9.77 16.75
CA LYS A 35 20.14 -10.29 17.41
C LYS A 35 21.30 -10.44 16.42
N SER A 36 22.53 -10.26 16.91
CA SER A 36 23.75 -10.43 16.13
C SER A 36 24.51 -11.72 16.43
N THR A 37 23.93 -12.57 17.28
CA THR A 37 24.54 -13.84 17.72
C THR A 37 23.55 -14.99 17.57
N ASP A 38 24.09 -16.20 17.33
CA ASP A 38 23.32 -17.45 17.37
C ASP A 38 23.04 -17.91 18.82
N ARG A 39 22.33 -19.02 18.97
CA ARG A 39 22.03 -19.61 20.29
C ARG A 39 23.28 -20.09 21.06
N ASN A 40 24.42 -20.23 20.41
CA ASN A 40 25.67 -20.61 21.02
C ASN A 40 26.56 -19.40 21.34
N GLY A 41 26.04 -18.17 21.17
CA GLY A 41 26.76 -16.93 21.42
C GLY A 41 27.78 -16.56 20.32
N ARG A 42 27.70 -17.18 19.13
CA ARG A 42 28.63 -16.90 18.03
C ARG A 42 28.09 -15.77 17.16
N PRO A 43 28.93 -14.82 16.73
CA PRO A 43 28.51 -13.80 15.76
C PRO A 43 28.00 -14.43 14.48
N ILE A 44 26.92 -13.84 13.93
CA ILE A 44 26.33 -14.28 12.67
C ILE A 44 26.70 -13.33 11.53
N ASN A 45 26.68 -13.83 10.28
CA ASN A 45 27.03 -13.08 9.08
C ASN A 45 25.82 -12.92 8.10
N TYR A 46 24.61 -13.10 8.60
CA TYR A 46 23.38 -12.91 7.84
C TYR A 46 22.45 -11.93 8.57
N GLN A 47 21.45 -11.40 7.86
CA GLN A 47 20.49 -10.46 8.43
C GLN A 47 19.39 -11.20 9.20
N THR A 48 19.05 -10.72 10.39
CA THR A 48 18.13 -11.39 11.32
C THR A 48 16.69 -10.90 11.24
N GLY A 49 16.44 -9.79 10.58
CA GLY A 49 15.09 -9.30 10.37
C GLY A 49 15.08 -7.97 9.62
N PRO A 50 13.98 -7.66 8.90
CA PRO A 50 13.78 -6.35 8.30
C PRO A 50 13.38 -5.31 9.36
N VAL A 51 13.53 -4.03 9.03
CA VAL A 51 12.85 -2.95 9.73
C VAL A 51 11.36 -3.03 9.39
N VAL A 52 10.52 -3.30 10.37
CA VAL A 52 9.06 -3.37 10.20
C VAL A 52 8.45 -1.99 10.47
N TRP A 53 7.57 -1.55 9.59
CA TRP A 53 6.87 -0.27 9.69
C TRP A 53 5.55 -0.31 8.91
N GLY A 54 4.72 0.67 9.09
CA GLY A 54 3.48 0.78 8.33
C GLY A 54 2.45 1.65 9.04
N GLU A 55 1.35 1.86 8.35
CA GLU A 55 0.21 2.67 8.81
C GLU A 55 -1.07 2.07 8.25
N ALA A 56 -2.20 2.33 8.91
CA ALA A 56 -3.49 1.89 8.42
C ALA A 56 -3.83 2.54 7.06
N GLY A 57 -4.38 1.78 6.14
CA GLY A 57 -5.06 2.31 4.95
C GLY A 57 -6.34 3.05 5.39
N THR A 58 -6.68 4.20 4.78
CA THR A 58 -6.04 4.81 3.59
C THR A 58 -4.95 5.85 3.94
N ASN A 59 -4.70 6.12 5.22
CA ASN A 59 -3.78 7.16 5.67
C ASN A 59 -2.37 6.96 5.11
N GLY A 60 -1.86 5.72 5.13
CA GLY A 60 -0.55 5.38 4.60
C GLY A 60 -0.36 5.76 3.12
N GLN A 61 -1.43 5.73 2.31
CA GLN A 61 -1.39 6.11 0.90
C GLN A 61 -0.94 7.56 0.70
N HIS A 62 -1.30 8.45 1.62
CA HIS A 62 -0.94 9.86 1.57
C HIS A 62 0.36 10.20 2.31
N ALA A 63 0.99 9.22 2.95
CA ALA A 63 2.20 9.41 3.73
C ALA A 63 3.46 8.90 3.00
N PHE A 64 3.45 7.68 2.48
CA PHE A 64 4.68 7.02 2.01
C PHE A 64 4.50 6.09 0.79
N TYR A 65 3.31 5.90 0.25
CA TYR A 65 3.11 4.99 -0.89
C TYR A 65 3.86 5.44 -2.14
N GLN A 66 4.09 6.73 -2.31
CA GLN A 66 4.93 7.26 -3.37
C GLN A 66 6.31 6.58 -3.41
N LEU A 67 6.94 6.40 -2.24
CA LEU A 67 8.22 5.70 -2.12
C LEU A 67 8.13 4.22 -2.50
N ILE A 68 7.02 3.56 -2.16
CA ILE A 68 6.82 2.14 -2.47
C ILE A 68 6.63 1.95 -3.97
N HIS A 69 5.86 2.83 -4.65
CA HIS A 69 5.58 2.75 -6.08
C HIS A 69 6.77 3.16 -6.95
N GLN A 70 7.36 4.32 -6.70
CA GLN A 70 8.36 4.96 -7.58
C GLN A 70 9.76 5.05 -6.96
N GLY A 71 9.92 4.70 -5.69
CA GLY A 71 11.22 4.79 -5.03
C GLY A 71 12.20 3.72 -5.51
N THR A 72 13.48 3.96 -5.22
CA THR A 72 14.60 3.08 -5.60
C THR A 72 14.83 1.91 -4.66
N LYS A 73 14.06 1.79 -3.57
CA LYS A 73 14.18 0.72 -2.60
C LYS A 73 13.16 -0.38 -2.85
N LEU A 74 13.60 -1.63 -2.70
CA LEU A 74 12.69 -2.77 -2.66
C LEU A 74 12.05 -2.84 -1.27
N ILE A 75 10.73 -2.63 -1.22
CA ILE A 75 9.94 -2.64 0.00
C ILE A 75 8.82 -3.67 -0.15
N PRO A 76 9.01 -4.91 0.32
CA PRO A 76 7.92 -5.86 0.41
C PRO A 76 6.82 -5.32 1.33
N ALA A 77 5.56 -5.54 0.94
CA ALA A 77 4.42 -5.04 1.70
C ALA A 77 3.36 -6.12 1.91
N ASP A 78 2.84 -6.19 3.13
CA ASP A 78 1.71 -7.03 3.51
C ASP A 78 0.47 -6.15 3.69
N PHE A 79 -0.49 -6.33 2.80
CA PHE A 79 -1.80 -5.69 2.85
C PHE A 79 -2.78 -6.61 3.58
N ILE A 80 -3.49 -6.08 4.56
CA ILE A 80 -4.41 -6.86 5.40
C ILE A 80 -5.78 -6.20 5.38
N ALA A 81 -6.83 -6.94 5.05
CA ALA A 81 -8.21 -6.44 5.10
C ALA A 81 -9.22 -7.55 5.46
N PHE A 82 -10.43 -7.13 5.75
CA PHE A 82 -11.52 -8.01 6.17
C PHE A 82 -12.75 -7.76 5.31
N ALA A 83 -13.44 -8.85 4.93
CA ALA A 83 -14.66 -8.76 4.13
C ALA A 83 -15.80 -8.05 4.87
N LYS A 84 -15.84 -8.21 6.19
CA LYS A 84 -16.82 -7.58 7.06
C LYS A 84 -16.16 -6.48 7.88
N ARG A 85 -16.80 -5.33 8.00
CA ARG A 85 -16.33 -4.25 8.86
C ARG A 85 -16.33 -4.68 10.33
N SER A 86 -15.53 -4.03 11.13
CA SER A 86 -15.35 -4.37 12.55
C SER A 86 -16.23 -3.53 13.49
N ASP A 87 -16.71 -2.36 13.02
CA ASP A 87 -17.53 -1.42 13.76
C ASP A 87 -19.03 -1.69 13.55
N HIS A 88 -19.67 -2.25 14.54
CA HIS A 88 -21.10 -2.58 14.52
C HIS A 88 -21.93 -1.75 15.50
N GLU A 89 -21.31 -0.82 16.20
CA GLU A 89 -21.92 -0.03 17.28
C GLU A 89 -23.16 0.77 16.83
N PHE A 90 -23.16 1.19 15.57
CA PHE A 90 -24.22 2.03 14.99
C PHE A 90 -25.18 1.28 14.06
N ASP A 91 -25.13 -0.06 14.03
CA ASP A 91 -25.96 -0.85 13.11
C ASP A 91 -27.46 -0.75 13.40
N SER A 92 -27.83 -0.37 14.62
CA SER A 92 -29.24 -0.08 15.00
C SER A 92 -29.79 1.19 14.34
N ILE A 93 -28.94 2.05 13.77
CA ILE A 93 -29.33 3.31 13.07
C ILE A 93 -29.14 3.08 11.58
N PRO A 94 -30.26 2.88 10.78
CA PRO A 94 -30.15 2.45 9.39
C PRO A 94 -29.33 3.39 8.49
N ALA A 95 -29.42 4.70 8.70
CA ALA A 95 -28.67 5.67 7.91
C ALA A 95 -27.15 5.59 8.17
N MET A 96 -26.75 5.40 9.44
CA MET A 96 -25.36 5.25 9.82
C MET A 96 -24.81 3.90 9.33
N LYS A 97 -25.59 2.83 9.50
CA LYS A 97 -25.20 1.52 8.98
C LYS A 97 -24.89 1.58 7.49
N LYS A 98 -25.80 2.17 6.70
CA LYS A 98 -25.60 2.32 5.26
C LYS A 98 -24.31 3.08 4.93
N GLN A 99 -24.07 4.21 5.61
CA GLN A 99 -22.87 5.01 5.38
C GLN A 99 -21.58 4.26 5.75
N LEU A 100 -21.57 3.52 6.85
CA LEU A 100 -20.41 2.73 7.27
C LEU A 100 -20.15 1.55 6.33
N ASP A 101 -21.20 0.91 5.80
CA ASP A 101 -21.07 -0.14 4.80
C ASP A 101 -20.46 0.45 3.49
N GLU A 102 -20.93 1.62 3.02
CA GLU A 102 -20.36 2.31 1.87
C GLU A 102 -18.89 2.71 2.09
N HIS A 103 -18.53 3.22 3.28
CA HIS A 103 -17.14 3.51 3.63
C HIS A 103 -16.25 2.26 3.61
N HIS A 104 -16.77 1.13 4.07
CA HIS A 104 -16.04 -0.13 4.06
C HIS A 104 -15.80 -0.62 2.62
N GLU A 105 -16.80 -0.52 1.74
CA GLU A 105 -16.64 -0.84 0.31
C GLU A 105 -15.56 0.03 -0.35
N ILE A 106 -15.54 1.34 -0.08
CA ILE A 106 -14.51 2.25 -0.57
C ILE A 106 -13.14 1.84 -0.02
N LEU A 107 -13.04 1.48 1.26
CA LEU A 107 -11.80 1.02 1.87
C LEU A 107 -11.28 -0.24 1.18
N LEU A 108 -12.15 -1.23 0.92
CA LEU A 108 -11.78 -2.46 0.20
C LEU A 108 -11.38 -2.20 -1.24
N THR A 109 -12.03 -1.26 -1.93
CA THR A 109 -11.62 -0.84 -3.28
C THR A 109 -10.17 -0.35 -3.28
N ASN A 110 -9.78 0.46 -2.29
CA ASN A 110 -8.41 0.91 -2.13
C ASN A 110 -7.46 -0.26 -1.78
N PHE A 111 -7.89 -1.17 -0.90
CA PHE A 111 -7.10 -2.35 -0.56
C PHE A 111 -6.76 -3.20 -1.79
N PHE A 112 -7.70 -3.42 -2.71
CA PHE A 112 -7.43 -4.20 -3.93
C PHE A 112 -6.63 -3.42 -4.97
N ALA A 113 -6.89 -2.13 -5.12
CA ALA A 113 -6.23 -1.30 -6.13
C ALA A 113 -4.73 -1.12 -5.89
N GLN A 114 -4.29 -1.00 -4.63
CA GLN A 114 -2.90 -0.72 -4.32
C GLN A 114 -1.94 -1.89 -4.66
N PRO A 115 -2.19 -3.14 -4.24
CA PRO A 115 -1.37 -4.27 -4.65
C PRO A 115 -1.40 -4.50 -6.17
N GLU A 116 -2.55 -4.27 -6.82
CA GLU A 116 -2.66 -4.36 -8.28
C GLU A 116 -1.74 -3.35 -8.97
N ALA A 117 -1.76 -2.10 -8.53
CA ALA A 117 -0.89 -1.05 -9.07
C ALA A 117 0.60 -1.36 -8.81
N LEU A 118 0.95 -1.89 -7.63
CA LEU A 118 2.30 -2.32 -7.29
C LEU A 118 2.78 -3.51 -8.15
N LEU A 119 1.87 -4.38 -8.53
CA LEU A 119 2.18 -5.51 -9.43
C LEU A 119 2.36 -5.05 -10.88
N LYS A 120 1.38 -4.31 -11.41
CA LYS A 120 1.33 -3.93 -12.83
C LYS A 120 2.29 -2.81 -13.19
N GLY A 121 2.45 -1.84 -12.33
CA GLY A 121 3.11 -0.60 -12.69
C GLY A 121 2.32 0.24 -13.69
N LYS A 122 2.98 1.23 -14.25
CA LYS A 122 2.46 2.05 -15.36
C LYS A 122 3.61 2.41 -16.32
N ASP A 123 3.50 1.95 -17.54
CA ASP A 123 4.44 2.24 -18.60
C ASP A 123 4.08 3.54 -19.36
N GLU A 124 4.88 3.87 -20.37
CA GLU A 124 4.65 5.07 -21.20
C GLU A 124 3.29 5.02 -21.92
N ALA A 125 2.87 3.85 -22.39
CA ALA A 125 1.59 3.71 -23.08
C ALA A 125 0.42 4.05 -22.13
N GLY A 126 0.45 3.52 -20.90
CA GLY A 126 -0.53 3.83 -19.88
C GLY A 126 -0.54 5.31 -19.45
N VAL A 127 0.63 5.96 -19.39
CA VAL A 127 0.70 7.40 -19.11
C VAL A 127 0.09 8.22 -20.26
N ARG A 128 0.36 7.84 -21.52
CA ARG A 128 -0.24 8.51 -22.67
C ARG A 128 -1.75 8.33 -22.74
N GLU A 129 -2.25 7.16 -22.38
CA GLU A 129 -3.69 6.89 -22.26
C GLU A 129 -4.35 7.81 -21.22
N ASP A 130 -3.75 7.96 -20.04
CA ASP A 130 -4.24 8.90 -19.01
C ASP A 130 -4.33 10.33 -19.57
N PHE A 131 -3.30 10.79 -20.29
CA PHE A 131 -3.31 12.12 -20.92
C PHE A 131 -4.38 12.23 -22.02
N ALA A 132 -4.61 11.17 -22.79
CA ALA A 132 -5.67 11.17 -23.80
C ALA A 132 -7.06 11.35 -23.15
N VAL A 133 -7.33 10.64 -22.05
CA VAL A 133 -8.58 10.80 -21.27
C VAL A 133 -8.69 12.21 -20.67
N GLU A 134 -7.60 12.71 -20.06
CA GLU A 134 -7.55 14.07 -19.50
C GLU A 134 -7.82 15.14 -20.57
N ASN A 135 -7.18 15.02 -21.72
CA ASN A 135 -7.31 15.96 -22.83
C ASN A 135 -8.73 15.94 -23.43
N ALA A 136 -9.34 14.76 -23.56
CA ALA A 136 -10.73 14.64 -24.00
C ALA A 136 -11.68 15.35 -23.04
N LYS A 137 -11.43 15.26 -21.71
CA LYS A 137 -12.20 15.99 -20.70
C LYS A 137 -12.01 17.51 -20.81
N LYS A 138 -10.74 17.96 -20.91
CA LYS A 138 -10.40 19.39 -21.05
C LYS A 138 -11.09 20.02 -22.26
N ILE A 139 -11.06 19.33 -23.41
CA ILE A 139 -11.71 19.79 -24.64
C ILE A 139 -13.22 19.95 -24.44
N LYS A 140 -13.88 18.98 -23.79
CA LYS A 140 -15.31 19.07 -23.46
C LYS A 140 -15.65 20.26 -22.55
N GLU A 141 -14.72 20.63 -21.68
CA GLU A 141 -14.84 21.78 -20.76
C GLU A 141 -14.42 23.12 -21.42
N GLY A 142 -14.05 23.13 -22.70
CA GLY A 142 -13.56 24.32 -23.40
C GLY A 142 -12.18 24.78 -23.00
N LYS A 143 -11.38 23.89 -22.38
CA LYS A 143 -10.00 24.14 -21.96
C LYS A 143 -9.01 23.63 -22.98
N ALA A 144 -7.82 24.24 -23.03
CA ALA A 144 -6.74 23.76 -23.89
C ALA A 144 -6.23 22.39 -23.42
N PRO A 145 -6.01 21.44 -24.35
CA PRO A 145 -5.38 20.17 -24.03
C PRO A 145 -3.92 20.35 -23.63
N VAL A 146 -3.36 19.38 -22.93
CA VAL A 146 -1.91 19.28 -22.67
C VAL A 146 -1.21 19.00 -24.00
N SER A 147 -0.16 19.76 -24.31
CA SER A 147 0.61 19.58 -25.55
C SER A 147 1.44 18.31 -25.53
N GLU A 148 1.78 17.78 -26.71
CA GLU A 148 2.67 16.61 -26.83
C GLU A 148 4.05 16.88 -26.23
N GLU A 149 4.58 18.09 -26.34
CA GLU A 149 5.84 18.48 -25.73
C GLU A 149 5.78 18.34 -24.20
N GLU A 150 4.71 18.85 -23.59
CA GLU A 150 4.49 18.76 -22.15
C GLU A 150 4.22 17.32 -21.71
N ILE A 151 3.48 16.52 -22.48
CA ILE A 151 3.27 15.10 -22.22
C ILE A 151 4.62 14.38 -22.18
N ASN A 152 5.46 14.56 -23.21
CA ASN A 152 6.79 13.95 -23.28
C ASN A 152 7.68 14.36 -22.09
N ARG A 153 7.60 15.61 -21.66
CA ARG A 153 8.32 16.12 -20.49
C ARG A 153 7.86 15.46 -19.20
N LEU A 154 6.57 15.16 -19.07
CA LEU A 154 5.95 14.62 -17.84
C LEU A 154 6.01 13.09 -17.73
N ILE A 155 6.14 12.36 -18.84
CA ILE A 155 6.17 10.89 -18.84
C ILE A 155 7.14 10.33 -17.79
N PRO A 156 8.44 10.73 -17.73
CA PRO A 156 9.38 10.13 -16.77
C PRO A 156 8.96 10.25 -15.32
N PHE A 157 8.16 11.26 -14.96
CA PHE A 157 7.68 11.49 -13.61
C PHE A 157 6.41 10.72 -13.25
N LYS A 158 5.75 10.11 -14.25
CA LYS A 158 4.50 9.37 -14.10
C LYS A 158 4.67 7.84 -14.26
N LEU A 159 5.85 7.41 -14.72
CA LEU A 159 6.19 5.99 -14.83
C LEU A 159 6.43 5.37 -13.45
N PHE A 160 6.03 4.12 -13.29
CA PHE A 160 6.47 3.27 -12.19
C PHE A 160 6.53 1.81 -12.64
N GLU A 161 7.61 1.13 -12.24
CA GLU A 161 8.01 -0.15 -12.84
C GLU A 161 7.03 -1.30 -12.59
N GLY A 162 6.29 -1.27 -11.49
CA GLY A 162 5.53 -2.43 -11.03
C GLY A 162 6.44 -3.55 -10.48
N ASN A 163 5.93 -4.79 -10.50
CA ASN A 163 6.63 -5.96 -9.97
C ASN A 163 7.17 -5.78 -8.55
N ARG A 164 6.49 -4.95 -7.74
CA ARG A 164 6.81 -4.72 -6.34
C ARG A 164 6.20 -5.85 -5.49
N PRO A 165 6.99 -6.55 -4.66
CA PRO A 165 6.50 -7.73 -3.94
C PRO A 165 5.48 -7.35 -2.88
N THR A 166 4.27 -7.94 -2.99
CA THR A 166 3.18 -7.75 -2.03
C THR A 166 2.52 -9.07 -1.68
N ASN A 167 1.99 -9.17 -0.46
CA ASN A 167 1.02 -10.16 -0.06
C ASN A 167 -0.30 -9.46 0.24
N SER A 168 -1.42 -10.07 -0.17
CA SER A 168 -2.75 -9.63 0.22
C SER A 168 -3.37 -10.67 1.13
N ILE A 169 -3.58 -10.31 2.39
CA ILE A 169 -4.18 -11.15 3.41
C ILE A 169 -5.62 -10.67 3.59
N PHE A 170 -6.56 -11.45 3.09
CA PHE A 170 -7.98 -11.12 3.12
C PHE A 170 -8.74 -12.16 3.93
N CYS A 171 -9.33 -11.73 5.03
CA CYS A 171 -10.06 -12.58 5.98
C CYS A 171 -11.54 -12.21 6.02
N ASP A 172 -12.38 -13.09 6.56
CA ASP A 172 -13.83 -12.83 6.66
C ASP A 172 -14.12 -11.67 7.61
N LYS A 173 -13.55 -11.72 8.82
CA LYS A 173 -13.80 -10.74 9.88
C LYS A 173 -12.63 -10.65 10.84
N LEU A 174 -12.37 -9.45 11.36
CA LEU A 174 -11.47 -9.26 12.50
C LEU A 174 -12.16 -9.74 13.78
N THR A 175 -11.51 -10.63 14.51
CA THR A 175 -11.97 -11.16 15.81
C THR A 175 -10.81 -11.12 16.81
N PRO A 176 -11.11 -11.07 18.11
CA PRO A 176 -10.08 -11.19 19.15
C PRO A 176 -9.25 -12.47 19.06
#